data_5392cc5d45e8f1a032cf6f6d004ef8d8
#
_entry.id   5392cc5d45e8f1a032cf6f6d004ef8d8
#
_cell.length_a   1.000
_cell.length_b   1.000
_cell.length_c   1.000
_cell.angle_alpha   90.00
_cell.angle_beta   90.00
_cell.angle_gamma   90.00
#
_symmetry.space_group_name_H-M   'P 1'
#
loop_
_entity.id
_entity.type
_entity.pdbx_description
1 polymer ?
#
loop_
_entity_poly.entity_id
_entity_poly.type
_entity_poly.pdbx_seq_one_letter_code
_entity_poly.pdbx_strand_id
1 'polypeptide(L)'
;MTKKTEVLHSLRRVEGQLRGIQKMVEDGRPCDEVLAQLVAAHAAIGRIGTDVLMNEVGCSMGEKTEAAKELGRLEKLLVRYSGLK
;
A
#
# COMPACT_ATOMS: atom_id res chain seq x y z
N MET A 1 22.98 -4.22 -1.76
CA MET A 1 21.67 -3.66 -1.50
C MET A 1 20.69 -4.73 -1.07
N THR A 2 20.02 -4.52 -0.01
CA THR A 2 19.14 -5.53 0.52
C THR A 2 17.69 -5.18 0.25
N LYS A 3 16.86 -6.20 0.24
CA LYS A 3 15.43 -5.99 0.08
C LYS A 3 14.87 -5.16 1.24
N LYS A 4 15.48 -5.32 2.39
CA LYS A 4 15.07 -4.55 3.54
C LYS A 4 15.20 -3.04 3.28
N THR A 5 16.30 -2.64 2.66
CA THR A 5 16.51 -1.24 2.32
C THR A 5 15.46 -0.76 1.33
N GLU A 6 15.13 -1.60 0.36
CA GLU A 6 14.13 -1.25 -0.63
C GLU A 6 12.75 -1.09 0.00
N VAL A 7 12.43 -1.98 0.91
CA VAL A 7 11.15 -1.90 1.61
C VAL A 7 11.05 -0.62 2.43
N LEU A 8 12.11 -0.29 3.14
CA LEU A 8 12.13 0.94 3.92
C LEU A 8 11.97 2.16 3.03
N HIS A 9 12.60 2.13 1.88
CA HIS A 9 12.49 3.24 0.93
C HIS A 9 11.04 3.41 0.47
N SER A 10 10.38 2.30 0.14
CA SER A 10 9.00 2.32 -0.29
C SER A 10 8.07 2.83 0.82
N LEU A 11 8.36 2.42 2.05
CA LEU A 11 7.56 2.87 3.18
C LEU A 11 7.68 4.39 3.38
N ARG A 12 8.87 4.92 3.20
CA ARG A 12 9.05 6.37 3.32
C ARG A 12 8.28 7.12 2.25
N ARG A 13 8.22 6.55 1.06
CA ARG A 13 7.44 7.18 -0.01
C ARG A 13 5.97 7.22 0.34
N VAL A 14 5.45 6.12 0.89
CA VAL A 14 4.05 6.09 1.30
C VAL A 14 3.80 7.06 2.45
N GLU A 15 4.76 7.17 3.35
CA GLU A 15 4.65 8.10 4.44
C GLU A 15 4.46 9.53 3.94
N GLY A 16 5.26 9.91 2.95
CA GLY A 16 5.11 11.22 2.33
C GLY A 16 3.79 11.37 1.62
N GLN A 17 3.34 10.31 0.97
CA GLN A 17 2.06 10.31 0.29
C GLN A 17 0.90 10.55 1.27
N LEU A 18 0.98 9.90 2.43
CA LEU A 18 -0.06 10.09 3.45
C LEU A 18 -0.06 11.51 3.98
N ARG A 19 1.10 12.10 4.14
CA ARG A 19 1.16 13.50 4.57
C ARG A 19 0.53 14.41 3.53
N GLY A 20 0.74 14.11 2.26
CA GLY A 20 0.11 14.88 1.19
C GLY A 20 -1.39 14.77 1.23
N ILE A 21 -1.90 13.57 1.54
CA ILE A 21 -3.33 13.37 1.65
C ILE A 21 -3.92 14.16 2.81
N GLN A 22 -3.20 14.18 3.93
CA GLN A 22 -3.63 14.98 5.08
C GLN A 22 -3.78 16.45 4.71
N LYS A 23 -2.82 16.95 3.93
CA LYS A 23 -2.88 18.32 3.50
C LYS A 23 -4.07 18.57 2.58
N MET A 24 -4.37 17.62 1.71
CA MET A 24 -5.53 17.75 0.84
C MET A 24 -6.81 17.87 1.66
N VAL A 25 -6.92 17.06 2.69
CA VAL A 25 -8.09 17.12 3.56
C VAL A 25 -8.15 18.48 4.27
N GLU A 26 -7.02 18.94 4.78
CA GLU A 26 -6.98 20.23 5.45
C GLU A 26 -7.36 21.37 4.53
N ASP A 27 -6.97 21.26 3.27
CA ASP A 27 -7.23 22.30 2.28
C ASP A 27 -8.63 22.21 1.67
N GLY A 28 -9.40 21.22 2.06
CA GLY A 28 -10.76 21.07 1.57
C GLY A 28 -10.85 20.60 0.11
N ARG A 29 -9.86 19.82 -0.33
CA ARG A 29 -9.91 19.31 -1.71
C ARG A 29 -11.13 18.45 -1.92
N PRO A 30 -11.60 18.35 -3.17
CA PRO A 30 -12.80 17.54 -3.46
C PRO A 30 -12.62 16.09 -2.98
N CYS A 31 -13.72 15.54 -2.54
CA CYS A 31 -13.74 14.20 -1.95
C CYS A 31 -13.18 13.15 -2.92
N ASP A 32 -13.55 13.24 -4.19
CA ASP A 32 -13.09 12.26 -5.17
C ASP A 32 -11.58 12.34 -5.38
N GLU A 33 -10.98 13.51 -5.26
CA GLU A 33 -9.54 13.63 -5.37
C GLU A 33 -8.85 12.99 -4.19
N VAL A 34 -9.39 13.20 -3.01
CA VAL A 34 -8.82 12.59 -1.81
C VAL A 34 -8.94 11.07 -1.88
N LEU A 35 -10.11 10.59 -2.30
CA LEU A 35 -10.32 9.15 -2.42
C LEU A 35 -9.37 8.51 -3.44
N ALA A 36 -9.13 9.19 -4.55
CA ALA A 36 -8.21 8.67 -5.55
C ALA A 36 -6.82 8.50 -4.97
N GLN A 37 -6.38 9.46 -4.16
CA GLN A 37 -5.07 9.35 -3.53
C GLN A 37 -5.04 8.27 -2.49
N LEU A 38 -6.13 8.07 -1.76
CA LEU A 38 -6.19 7.00 -0.78
C LEU A 38 -6.13 5.64 -1.43
N VAL A 39 -6.80 5.47 -2.56
CA VAL A 39 -6.74 4.21 -3.29
C VAL A 39 -5.32 3.94 -3.76
N ALA A 40 -4.65 4.97 -4.26
CA ALA A 40 -3.27 4.83 -4.72
C ALA A 40 -2.33 4.45 -3.56
N ALA A 41 -2.51 5.09 -2.41
CA ALA A 41 -1.69 4.79 -1.25
C ALA A 41 -1.94 3.37 -0.77
N HIS A 42 -3.18 2.96 -0.78
CA HIS A 42 -3.55 1.61 -0.35
C HIS A 42 -2.90 0.57 -1.27
N ALA A 43 -2.93 0.81 -2.57
CA ALA A 43 -2.29 -0.09 -3.52
C ALA A 43 -0.79 -0.17 -3.29
N ALA A 44 -0.17 0.97 -2.98
CA ALA A 44 1.27 1.00 -2.71
C ALA A 44 1.59 0.18 -1.46
N ILE A 45 0.76 0.30 -0.43
CA ILE A 45 0.96 -0.47 0.79
C ILE A 45 0.82 -1.96 0.50
N GLY A 46 -0.16 -2.32 -0.33
CA GLY A 46 -0.34 -3.72 -0.71
C GLY A 46 0.88 -4.28 -1.41
N ARG A 47 1.48 -3.50 -2.30
CA ARG A 47 2.69 -3.95 -2.99
C ARG A 47 3.85 -4.13 -2.02
N ILE A 48 3.97 -3.23 -1.05
CA ILE A 48 5.01 -3.36 -0.03
C ILE A 48 4.81 -4.66 0.75
N GLY A 49 3.55 -4.94 1.11
CA GLY A 49 3.25 -6.18 1.82
C GLY A 49 3.63 -7.41 1.01
N THR A 50 3.36 -7.38 -0.28
CA THR A 50 3.74 -8.48 -1.16
C THR A 50 5.26 -8.64 -1.19
N ASP A 51 5.98 -7.52 -1.27
CA ASP A 51 7.44 -7.56 -1.27
C ASP A 51 7.97 -8.18 0.02
N VAL A 52 7.39 -7.79 1.15
CA VAL A 52 7.80 -8.34 2.43
C VAL A 52 7.59 -9.85 2.45
N LEU A 53 6.42 -10.27 1.99
CA LEU A 53 6.09 -11.69 1.99
C LEU A 53 6.98 -12.48 1.04
N MET A 54 7.16 -11.98 -0.17
CA MET A 54 7.89 -12.71 -1.19
C MET A 54 9.39 -12.74 -0.93
N ASN A 55 9.91 -11.72 -0.29
CA ASN A 55 11.35 -11.61 -0.06
C ASN A 55 11.72 -11.90 1.37
N GLU A 56 10.77 -12.29 2.18
CA GLU A 56 11.00 -12.68 3.56
C GLU A 56 11.69 -11.61 4.38
N VAL A 57 11.41 -10.37 4.08
CA VAL A 57 11.98 -9.25 4.82
C VAL A 57 11.24 -9.14 6.13
N GLY A 58 11.86 -9.61 7.22
CA GLY A 58 11.25 -9.58 8.52
C GLY A 58 10.20 -10.64 8.74
N CYS A 59 10.12 -11.58 7.81
CA CYS A 59 9.12 -12.62 7.89
C CYS A 59 9.75 -13.90 7.44
N SER A 60 9.73 -14.90 8.25
CA SER A 60 10.28 -16.18 7.81
C SER A 60 9.17 -17.19 7.75
N MET A 61 8.22 -16.94 6.92
CA MET A 61 7.08 -17.81 6.82
C MET A 61 7.19 -18.72 5.65
N GLY A 62 6.98 -19.96 5.88
CA GLY A 62 6.94 -20.90 4.81
C GLY A 62 5.58 -20.99 4.20
N GLU A 63 4.57 -20.46 4.84
CA GLU A 63 3.22 -20.58 4.34
C GLU A 63 2.44 -19.33 4.64
N LYS A 64 1.29 -19.23 4.03
CA LYS A 64 0.49 -18.02 4.12
C LYS A 64 -0.19 -17.91 5.47
N THR A 65 -0.05 -16.76 6.07
CA THR A 65 -0.73 -16.46 7.31
C THR A 65 -2.04 -15.78 6.99
N GLU A 66 -2.84 -15.55 8.02
CA GLU A 66 -4.08 -14.82 7.83
C GLU A 66 -3.82 -13.41 7.32
N ALA A 67 -2.75 -12.79 7.80
CA ALA A 67 -2.42 -11.45 7.35
C ALA A 67 -2.10 -11.44 5.86
N ALA A 68 -1.35 -12.44 5.38
CA ALA A 68 -1.00 -12.53 3.98
C ALA A 68 -2.24 -12.75 3.12
N LYS A 69 -3.16 -13.57 3.59
CA LYS A 69 -4.40 -13.82 2.86
C LYS A 69 -5.23 -12.56 2.75
N GLU A 70 -5.29 -11.82 3.84
CA GLU A 70 -6.06 -10.59 3.87
C GLU A 70 -5.49 -9.57 2.91
N LEU A 71 -4.16 -9.48 2.86
CA LEU A 71 -3.49 -8.56 1.96
C LEU A 71 -3.82 -8.89 0.51
N GLY A 72 -3.81 -10.17 0.16
CA GLY A 72 -4.14 -10.59 -1.18
C GLY A 72 -5.57 -10.25 -1.55
N ARG A 73 -6.47 -10.39 -0.61
CA ARG A 73 -7.86 -10.05 -0.83
C ARG A 73 -8.02 -8.57 -1.09
N LEU A 74 -7.33 -7.76 -0.32
CA LEU A 74 -7.39 -6.31 -0.50
C LEU A 74 -6.84 -5.89 -1.85
N GLU A 75 -5.76 -6.52 -2.27
CA GLU A 75 -5.19 -6.22 -3.57
C GLU A 75 -6.17 -6.49 -4.71
N LYS A 76 -6.88 -7.59 -4.61
CA LYS A 76 -7.87 -7.93 -5.61
C LYS A 76 -8.98 -6.91 -5.67
N LEU A 77 -9.41 -6.45 -4.50
CA LEU A 77 -10.46 -5.44 -4.44
C LEU A 77 -10.01 -4.14 -5.05
N LEU A 78 -8.78 -3.75 -4.79
CA LEU A 78 -8.25 -2.51 -5.34
C LEU A 78 -8.15 -2.55 -6.85
N VAL A 79 -7.73 -3.68 -7.39
CA VAL A 79 -7.64 -3.83 -8.83
C VAL A 79 -9.01 -3.72 -9.46
N ARG A 80 -9.99 -4.37 -8.87
CA ARG A 80 -11.35 -4.32 -9.37
C ARG A 80 -11.89 -2.89 -9.33
N TYR A 81 -11.61 -2.22 -8.24
CA TYR A 81 -12.06 -0.84 -8.06
C TYR A 81 -11.48 0.08 -9.13
N SER A 82 -10.19 -0.07 -9.36
CA SER A 82 -9.52 0.72 -10.38
C SER A 82 -10.06 0.46 -11.76
N GLY A 83 -10.48 -0.75 -12.01
CA GLY A 83 -10.98 -1.13 -13.31
C GLY A 83 -12.36 -0.62 -13.61
N LEU A 84 -13.04 -0.07 -12.62
CA LEU A 84 -14.40 0.40 -12.80
C LEU A 84 -14.49 1.79 -13.39
N LYS A 85 -13.39 2.40 -13.65
CA LYS A 85 -13.40 3.77 -14.16
C LYS A 85 -13.97 3.90 -15.54
#